data_062856b28526dfdfa645bb0e244dd8e8
#
_entry.id   062856b28526dfdfa645bb0e244dd8e8
#
_cell.length_a   1.000
_cell.length_b   1.000
_cell.length_c   1.000
_cell.angle_alpha   90.00
_cell.angle_beta   90.00
_cell.angle_gamma   90.00
#
_symmetry.space_group_name_H-M   'P 1'
#
loop_
_entity.id
_entity.type
_entity.pdbx_description
1 polymer ?
#
loop_
_entity_poly.entity_id
_entity_poly.type
_entity_poly.pdbx_seq_one_letter_code
_entity_poly.pdbx_strand_id
1 'polypeptide(L)' 'MKIKEHDCVVLTQDLAEKQLQAGDVGVVVHIHQGGVAYEVEFVTLAGETIAVVKVEAAQVRPVGKADVGQVRELNP' A
#
# COMPACT_ATOMS: atom_id res chain seq x y z
N MET A 1 -15.98 2.92 0.29
CA MET A 1 -15.63 1.82 1.19
C MET A 1 -14.66 2.30 2.24
N LYS A 2 -14.82 1.80 3.45
CA LYS A 2 -14.04 2.28 4.58
C LYS A 2 -12.82 1.41 4.81
N ILE A 3 -11.65 2.02 4.79
CA ILE A 3 -10.39 1.35 5.06
C ILE A 3 -10.13 1.39 6.56
N LYS A 4 -9.73 0.26 7.12
CA LYS A 4 -9.44 0.12 8.56
C LYS A 4 -7.98 -0.23 8.76
N GLU A 5 -7.50 -0.04 9.99
CA GLU A 5 -6.17 -0.51 10.37
C GLU A 5 -6.04 -2.01 10.07
N HIS A 6 -4.89 -2.39 9.58
CA HIS A 6 -4.51 -3.74 9.18
C HIS A 6 -5.18 -4.24 7.90
N ASP A 7 -6.01 -3.41 7.25
CA ASP A 7 -6.51 -3.75 5.93
C ASP A 7 -5.38 -3.69 4.89
N CYS A 8 -5.46 -4.58 3.91
CA CYS A 8 -4.60 -4.50 2.74
C CYS A 8 -5.16 -3.46 1.77
N VAL A 9 -4.27 -2.68 1.20
CA VAL A 9 -4.61 -1.67 0.21
C VAL A 9 -3.68 -1.78 -0.98
N VAL A 10 -4.14 -1.29 -2.13
CA VAL A 10 -3.39 -1.31 -3.38
C VAL A 10 -3.06 0.12 -3.77
N LEU A 11 -1.81 0.37 -4.13
CA LEU A 11 -1.42 1.66 -4.68
C LEU A 11 -2.10 1.89 -6.03
N THR A 12 -2.67 3.07 -6.22
CA THR A 12 -3.31 3.45 -7.47
C THR A 12 -2.37 4.23 -8.38
N GLN A 13 -1.20 4.59 -7.89
CA GLN A 13 -0.20 5.35 -8.66
C GLN A 13 1.20 4.97 -8.17
N ASP A 14 2.19 5.29 -8.98
CA ASP A 14 3.58 5.04 -8.64
C ASP A 14 4.05 5.99 -7.56
N LEU A 15 4.91 5.48 -6.68
CA LEU A 15 5.66 6.28 -5.71
C LEU A 15 7.14 6.06 -6.02
N ALA A 16 7.63 6.72 -7.06
CA ALA A 16 8.96 6.46 -7.62
C ALA A 16 10.08 6.64 -6.60
N GLU A 17 9.95 7.64 -5.72
CA GLU A 17 10.97 7.91 -4.70
C GLU A 17 11.13 6.74 -3.74
N LYS A 18 10.13 5.89 -3.61
CA LYS A 18 10.14 4.73 -2.72
C LYS A 18 10.29 3.43 -3.48
N GLN A 19 10.49 3.49 -4.80
CA GLN A 19 10.55 2.32 -5.66
C GLN A 19 9.28 1.47 -5.60
N LEU A 20 8.15 2.13 -5.36
CA LEU A 20 6.84 1.48 -5.32
C LEU A 20 6.06 1.86 -6.56
N GLN A 21 5.21 0.94 -7.02
CA GLN A 21 4.44 1.11 -8.24
C GLN A 21 2.96 0.91 -8.00
N ALA A 22 2.16 1.49 -8.86
CA ALA A 22 0.74 1.18 -8.91
C ALA A 22 0.56 -0.33 -8.97
N GLY A 23 -0.36 -0.86 -8.18
CA GLY A 23 -0.58 -2.30 -8.06
C GLY A 23 0.15 -2.95 -6.90
N ASP A 24 1.12 -2.28 -6.30
CA ASP A 24 1.77 -2.81 -5.11
C ASP A 24 0.80 -2.81 -3.94
N VAL A 25 0.86 -3.85 -3.11
CA VAL A 25 -0.04 -4.04 -1.99
C VAL A 25 0.70 -3.80 -0.69
N GLY A 26 0.08 -3.05 0.20
CA GLY A 26 0.59 -2.83 1.53
C GLY A 26 -0.48 -2.99 2.58
N VAL A 27 -0.09 -2.86 3.84
CA VAL A 27 -0.98 -3.01 5.00
C VAL A 27 -1.06 -1.68 5.72
N VAL A 28 -2.28 -1.23 6.00
CA VAL A 28 -2.51 0.01 6.74
C VAL A 28 -2.09 -0.19 8.19
N VAL A 29 -1.14 0.61 8.66
CA VAL A 29 -0.67 0.55 10.06
C VAL A 29 -1.14 1.75 10.88
N HIS A 30 -1.62 2.81 10.23
CA HIS A 30 -2.19 3.95 10.93
C HIS A 30 -3.11 4.74 10.01
N ILE A 31 -4.17 5.29 10.58
CA ILE A 31 -5.14 6.11 9.84
C ILE A 31 -5.11 7.52 10.43
N HIS A 32 -4.89 8.51 9.57
CA HIS A 32 -4.86 9.92 9.97
C HIS A 32 -6.23 10.56 9.79
N GLN A 33 -6.69 11.26 10.80
CA GLN A 33 -7.87 12.13 10.74
C GLN A 33 -9.08 11.48 10.09
N GLY A 34 -9.36 10.22 10.46
CA GLY A 34 -10.56 9.55 10.01
C GLY A 34 -10.56 9.09 8.55
N GLY A 35 -9.40 9.09 7.91
CA GLY A 35 -9.29 8.56 6.55
C GLY A 35 -8.81 9.56 5.52
N VAL A 36 -8.26 10.69 5.94
CA VAL A 36 -7.66 11.67 5.01
C VAL A 36 -6.37 11.11 4.42
N ALA A 37 -5.61 10.39 5.23
CA ALA A 37 -4.36 9.78 4.83
C ALA A 37 -4.12 8.51 5.64
N TYR A 38 -3.24 7.67 5.14
CA TYR A 38 -2.89 6.40 5.80
C TYR A 38 -1.39 6.26 5.85
N GLU A 39 -0.89 5.59 6.88
CA GLU A 39 0.47 5.05 6.85
C GLU A 39 0.36 3.59 6.47
N VAL A 40 1.10 3.22 5.44
CA VAL A 40 1.01 1.90 4.83
C VAL A 40 2.39 1.27 4.83
N GLU A 41 2.47 0.06 5.36
CA GLU A 41 3.70 -0.71 5.35
C GLU A 41 3.73 -1.61 4.12
N PHE A 42 4.81 -1.50 3.34
CA PHE A 42 5.06 -2.35 2.20
C PHE A 42 6.18 -3.32 2.55
N VAL A 43 5.96 -4.58 2.26
CA VAL A 43 6.92 -5.64 2.56
C VAL A 43 7.16 -6.49 1.32
N THR A 44 8.31 -7.14 1.26
CA THR A 44 8.57 -8.15 0.23
C THR A 44 7.77 -9.40 0.57
N LEU A 45 7.64 -10.32 -0.40
CA LEU A 45 6.98 -11.59 -0.14
C LEU A 45 7.73 -12.43 0.88
N ALA A 46 9.02 -12.18 1.07
CA ALA A 46 9.82 -12.83 2.10
C ALA A 46 9.61 -12.20 3.49
N GLY A 47 8.80 -11.16 3.58
CA GLY A 47 8.47 -10.52 4.86
C GLY A 47 9.40 -9.40 5.28
N GLU A 48 10.29 -8.94 4.40
CA GLU A 48 11.17 -7.82 4.72
C GLU A 48 10.47 -6.50 4.44
N THR A 49 10.50 -5.59 5.40
CA THR A 49 9.89 -4.28 5.23
C THR A 49 10.65 -3.46 4.19
N ILE A 50 9.94 -2.98 3.18
CA ILE A 50 10.50 -2.06 2.19
C ILE A 50 10.44 -0.65 2.75
N ALA A 51 9.26 -0.23 3.19
CA ALA A 51 9.04 1.12 3.68
C ALA A 51 7.70 1.22 4.39
N VAL A 52 7.60 2.18 5.30
CA VAL A 52 6.31 2.65 5.82
C VAL A 52 6.12 4.05 5.23
N VAL A 53 5.07 4.24 4.47
CA VAL A 53 4.86 5.45 3.68
C VAL A 53 3.52 6.07 4.03
N LYS A 54 3.51 7.39 4.21
CA LYS A 54 2.25 8.12 4.35
C LYS A 54 1.68 8.37 2.95
N VAL A 55 0.47 7.91 2.71
CA VAL A 55 -0.21 8.09 1.43
C VAL A 55 -1.54 8.79 1.65
N GLU A 56 -1.96 9.56 0.67
CA GLU A 56 -3.29 10.17 0.69
C GLU A 56 -4.35 9.15 0.30
N ALA A 57 -5.58 9.39 0.74
CA ALA A 57 -6.68 8.45 0.47
C ALA A 57 -6.83 8.15 -1.03
N ALA A 58 -6.59 9.13 -1.89
CA ALA A 58 -6.72 8.94 -3.34
C ALA A 58 -5.62 8.08 -3.96
N GLN A 59 -4.55 7.82 -3.22
CA GLN A 59 -3.40 7.05 -3.72
C GLN A 59 -3.52 5.56 -3.49
N VAL A 60 -4.55 5.13 -2.75
CA VAL A 60 -4.77 3.73 -2.43
C VAL A 60 -6.23 3.38 -2.60
N ARG A 61 -6.50 2.09 -2.76
CA ARG A 61 -7.85 1.56 -2.72
C ARG A 61 -7.84 0.23 -1.95
N PRO A 62 -8.99 -0.20 -1.43
CA PRO A 62 -9.06 -1.52 -0.78
C PRO A 62 -8.78 -2.64 -1.77
N VAL A 63 -8.26 -3.76 -1.27
CA VAL A 63 -8.14 -4.98 -2.06
C VAL A 63 -9.53 -5.58 -2.22
N GLY A 64 -9.88 -5.91 -3.45
CA GLY A 64 -11.17 -6.51 -3.78
C GLY A 64 -11.04 -7.99 -4.14
N LYS A 65 -12.19 -8.66 -4.24
CA LYS A 65 -12.22 -10.11 -4.51
C LYS A 65 -11.65 -10.48 -5.88
N ALA A 66 -11.66 -9.56 -6.82
CA ALA A 66 -11.18 -9.83 -8.18
C ALA A 66 -9.72 -9.44 -8.36
N ASP A 67 -9.05 -8.96 -7.32
CA ASP A 67 -7.66 -8.55 -7.44
C ASP A 67 -6.73 -9.74 -7.46
N VAL A 68 -5.77 -9.68 -8.38
CA VAL A 68 -4.72 -10.69 -8.53
C VAL A 68 -3.42 -10.07 -8.05
N GLY A 69 -2.63 -10.84 -7.30
CA GLY A 69 -1.37 -10.34 -6.77
C GLY A 69 -0.38 -9.98 -7.87
N GLN A 70 0.39 -8.94 -7.62
CA GLN A 70 1.48 -8.50 -8.50
C GLN A 70 2.80 -8.98 -7.91
N VAL A 71 3.57 -9.76 -8.66
CA VAL A 71 4.88 -10.23 -8.22
C VAL A 71 5.94 -9.55 -9.08
N ARG A 72 6.84 -8.81 -8.44
CA ARG A 72 7.95 -8.16 -9.12
C ARG A 72 9.14 -8.04 -8.18
N GLU A 73 10.32 -7.93 -8.74
CA GLU A 73 11.51 -7.71 -7.95
C GLU A 73 11.82 -6.23 -7.86
N LEU A 74 12.26 -5.80 -6.67
CA LEU A 74 12.78 -4.45 -6.52
C LEU A 74 14.15 -4.37 -7.18
N ASN A 75 14.38 -3.30 -7.91
CA ASN A 75 15.71 -3.02 -8.44
C ASN A 75 16.56 -2.41 -7.35
N PRO A 76 17.77 -2.96 -7.09
CA PRO A 76 18.65 -2.41 -6.08
C PRO A 76 19.16 -1.01 -6.46
#